data_25df61f0112e0ea3da790dcb5521a93a
#
_entry.id   25df61f0112e0ea3da790dcb5521a93a
#
_cell.length_a   1.000
_cell.length_b   1.000
_cell.length_c   1.000
_cell.angle_alpha   90.00
_cell.angle_beta   90.00
_cell.angle_gamma   90.00
#
_symmetry.space_group_name_H-M   'P 1'
#
loop_
_entity.id
_entity.type
_entity.pdbx_description
1 polymer ?
#
loop_
_entity_poly.entity_id
_entity_poly.type
_entity_poly.pdbx_seq_one_letter_code
_entity_poly.pdbx_strand_id
1 'polypeptide(L)'
;PMSEVDVCWGGRNWEFKSDAQKIWLERMAGRGWTVPTWPTECGGAGLSGDEDRILKEEMARINARPPLQSFGIWMLGPALLAFGTDAQKQHFLPQIARGEVRWCQGYSEPGAGSDLASLQTKGVDCGDHFEVSGQKIWTSYADQADWIFCLVRTEPEASKHKGISFLLFDMNSPGVTTKPIQLISGASPFCETFFDAVKVPADQIVGDRGYGWTIAKYLLT
;
A
#
# COMPACT_ATOMS: atom_id res chain seq x y z
N PRO A 1 -14.10 -10.87 21.74
CA PRO A 1 -13.81 -10.84 20.31
C PRO A 1 -13.78 -9.40 19.87
N MET A 2 -12.70 -8.99 19.18
CA MET A 2 -12.67 -7.67 18.54
C MET A 2 -13.76 -7.62 17.49
N SER A 3 -14.60 -6.57 17.51
CA SER A 3 -15.44 -6.28 16.35
C SER A 3 -14.57 -5.64 15.25
N GLU A 4 -14.95 -5.79 13.98
CA GLU A 4 -14.29 -5.11 12.86
C GLU A 4 -14.25 -3.58 13.05
N VAL A 5 -15.18 -3.05 13.84
CA VAL A 5 -15.28 -1.62 14.19
C VAL A 5 -14.09 -1.11 15.02
N ASP A 6 -13.33 -2.01 15.66
CA ASP A 6 -12.21 -1.65 16.52
C ASP A 6 -10.84 -1.67 15.82
N VAL A 7 -10.80 -2.02 14.54
CA VAL A 7 -9.54 -2.09 13.77
C VAL A 7 -9.07 -0.69 13.42
N CYS A 8 -7.81 -0.37 13.73
CA CYS A 8 -7.16 0.87 13.31
C CYS A 8 -6.49 0.65 11.95
N TRP A 9 -6.91 1.42 10.94
CA TRP A 9 -6.32 1.40 9.60
C TRP A 9 -5.35 2.56 9.35
N GLY A 10 -5.41 3.59 10.19
CA GLY A 10 -4.62 4.80 10.00
C GLY A 10 -5.02 5.62 8.75
N GLY A 11 -4.17 6.58 8.41
CA GLY A 11 -4.37 7.49 7.28
C GLY A 11 -4.53 8.94 7.69
N ARG A 12 -4.41 9.86 6.73
CA ARG A 12 -4.47 11.32 6.97
C ARG A 12 -5.75 11.77 7.65
N ASN A 13 -6.87 11.10 7.31
CA ASN A 13 -8.20 11.44 7.79
C ASN A 13 -8.75 10.39 8.77
N TRP A 14 -7.85 9.60 9.40
CA TRP A 14 -8.28 8.57 10.34
C TRP A 14 -8.84 9.17 11.62
N GLU A 15 -10.06 8.79 11.96
CA GLU A 15 -10.69 9.13 13.23
C GLU A 15 -10.60 7.94 14.19
N PHE A 16 -9.92 8.14 15.32
CA PHE A 16 -9.83 7.10 16.35
C PHE A 16 -11.18 6.86 17.00
N LYS A 17 -11.53 5.60 17.20
CA LYS A 17 -12.78 5.19 17.85
C LYS A 17 -12.77 5.45 19.36
N SER A 18 -11.59 5.60 19.96
CA SER A 18 -11.41 5.93 21.38
C SER A 18 -9.99 6.42 21.65
N ASP A 19 -9.79 7.14 22.77
CA ASP A 19 -8.47 7.52 23.24
C ASP A 19 -7.58 6.30 23.50
N ALA A 20 -8.15 5.19 23.96
CA ALA A 20 -7.42 3.95 24.18
C ALA A 20 -6.83 3.39 22.87
N GLN A 21 -7.57 3.44 21.75
CA GLN A 21 -7.08 3.03 20.44
C GLN A 21 -5.90 3.90 20.00
N LYS A 22 -6.02 5.23 20.16
CA LYS A 22 -4.97 6.20 19.83
C LYS A 22 -3.71 5.94 20.65
N ILE A 23 -3.84 5.90 21.98
CA ILE A 23 -2.72 5.67 22.90
C ILE A 23 -2.04 4.33 22.61
N TRP A 24 -2.81 3.29 22.28
CA TRP A 24 -2.27 1.98 21.94
C TRP A 24 -1.42 2.05 20.68
N LEU A 25 -1.90 2.65 19.60
CA LEU A 25 -1.12 2.84 18.39
C LEU A 25 0.15 3.65 18.66
N GLU A 26 0.05 4.80 19.34
CA GLU A 26 1.18 5.68 19.64
C GLU A 26 2.28 4.95 20.45
N ARG A 27 1.89 4.16 21.45
CA ARG A 27 2.83 3.38 22.27
C ARG A 27 3.52 2.27 21.48
N MET A 28 2.77 1.58 20.65
CA MET A 28 3.32 0.49 19.83
C MET A 28 4.23 1.04 18.72
N ALA A 29 3.80 2.11 18.04
CA ALA A 29 4.61 2.79 17.02
C ALA A 29 5.88 3.41 17.61
N GLY A 30 5.78 4.05 18.79
CA GLY A 30 6.93 4.62 19.49
C GLY A 30 7.99 3.60 19.91
N ARG A 31 7.65 2.30 19.95
CA ARG A 31 8.58 1.18 20.17
C ARG A 31 8.98 0.46 18.88
N GLY A 32 8.49 0.91 17.72
CA GLY A 32 8.65 0.20 16.46
C GLY A 32 7.90 -1.13 16.37
N TRP A 33 6.96 -1.40 17.26
CA TRP A 33 6.24 -2.68 17.37
C TRP A 33 5.03 -2.80 16.45
N THR A 34 4.73 -1.77 15.68
CA THR A 34 3.80 -1.87 14.53
C THR A 34 4.44 -2.62 13.35
N VAL A 35 5.77 -2.54 13.24
CA VAL A 35 6.60 -3.19 12.21
C VAL A 35 7.91 -3.72 12.85
N PRO A 36 7.82 -4.72 13.76
CA PRO A 36 8.88 -5.06 14.69
C PRO A 36 10.22 -5.40 14.04
N THR A 37 10.18 -6.07 12.89
CA THR A 37 11.38 -6.56 12.17
C THR A 37 11.99 -5.54 11.21
N TRP A 38 11.30 -4.40 10.97
CA TRP A 38 11.87 -3.38 10.08
C TRP A 38 13.06 -2.68 10.74
N PRO A 39 13.99 -2.14 9.92
CA PRO A 39 15.08 -1.31 10.43
C PRO A 39 14.57 -0.13 11.28
N THR A 40 15.33 0.26 12.28
CA THR A 40 14.95 1.33 13.21
C THR A 40 14.79 2.67 12.52
N GLU A 41 15.63 2.96 11.53
CA GLU A 41 15.55 4.15 10.67
C GLU A 41 14.28 4.19 9.81
N CYS A 42 13.63 3.03 9.62
CA CYS A 42 12.36 2.89 8.92
C CYS A 42 11.13 2.88 9.85
N GLY A 43 11.33 3.14 11.15
CA GLY A 43 10.26 3.14 12.15
C GLY A 43 9.99 1.79 12.80
N GLY A 44 10.82 0.77 12.52
CA GLY A 44 10.76 -0.54 13.16
C GLY A 44 11.55 -0.61 14.47
N ALA A 45 11.54 -1.79 15.09
CA ALA A 45 12.32 -2.08 16.30
C ALA A 45 13.63 -2.85 15.99
N GLY A 46 13.86 -3.26 14.74
CA GLY A 46 15.02 -4.06 14.36
C GLY A 46 15.07 -5.44 14.99
N LEU A 47 13.91 -5.98 15.39
CA LEU A 47 13.86 -7.30 16.05
C LEU A 47 14.23 -8.42 15.08
N SER A 48 14.91 -9.41 15.58
CA SER A 48 15.09 -10.69 14.89
C SER A 48 13.77 -11.44 14.77
N GLY A 49 13.72 -12.46 13.90
CA GLY A 49 12.52 -13.29 13.74
C GLY A 49 12.11 -14.01 15.05
N ASP A 50 13.08 -14.40 15.89
CA ASP A 50 12.79 -15.02 17.18
C ASP A 50 12.19 -14.03 18.18
N GLU A 51 12.73 -12.80 18.24
CA GLU A 51 12.19 -11.73 19.09
C GLU A 51 10.79 -11.31 18.66
N ASP A 52 10.53 -11.20 17.36
CA ASP A 52 9.19 -10.92 16.81
C ASP A 52 8.21 -12.03 17.17
N ARG A 53 8.64 -13.30 17.11
CA ARG A 53 7.81 -14.43 17.54
C ARG A 53 7.45 -14.33 19.01
N ILE A 54 8.42 -14.04 19.89
CA ILE A 54 8.18 -13.84 21.32
C ILE A 54 7.21 -12.65 21.55
N LEU A 55 7.40 -11.53 20.86
CA LEU A 55 6.48 -10.40 20.95
C LEU A 55 5.04 -10.80 20.60
N LYS A 56 4.86 -11.55 19.51
CA LYS A 56 3.54 -12.02 19.07
C LYS A 56 2.91 -13.00 20.09
N GLU A 57 3.71 -13.91 20.66
CA GLU A 57 3.26 -14.85 21.70
C GLU A 57 2.80 -14.10 22.97
N GLU A 58 3.57 -13.09 23.41
CA GLU A 58 3.20 -12.28 24.58
C GLU A 58 1.96 -11.40 24.31
N MET A 59 1.85 -10.81 23.12
CA MET A 59 0.64 -10.09 22.75
C MET A 59 -0.60 -11.00 22.73
N ALA A 60 -0.46 -12.20 22.21
CA ALA A 60 -1.54 -13.20 22.23
C ALA A 60 -1.90 -13.63 23.66
N ARG A 61 -0.90 -13.85 24.54
CA ARG A 61 -1.08 -14.24 25.94
C ARG A 61 -1.92 -13.24 26.74
N ILE A 62 -1.73 -11.94 26.49
CA ILE A 62 -2.50 -10.86 27.12
C ILE A 62 -3.73 -10.45 26.31
N ASN A 63 -4.04 -11.17 25.22
CA ASN A 63 -5.13 -10.87 24.31
C ASN A 63 -5.08 -9.42 23.75
N ALA A 64 -3.86 -8.93 23.47
CA ALA A 64 -3.66 -7.60 22.92
C ALA A 64 -4.10 -7.54 21.46
N ARG A 65 -4.63 -6.37 21.07
CA ARG A 65 -5.03 -6.12 19.67
C ARG A 65 -3.82 -5.79 18.81
N PRO A 66 -3.83 -6.15 17.51
CA PRO A 66 -2.94 -5.52 16.55
C PRO A 66 -3.12 -4.00 16.60
N PRO A 67 -2.03 -3.22 16.74
CA PRO A 67 -2.14 -1.76 16.88
C PRO A 67 -2.58 -1.06 15.60
N LEU A 68 -2.25 -1.65 14.45
CA LEU A 68 -2.47 -1.08 13.13
C LEU A 68 -2.67 -2.19 12.11
N GLN A 69 -3.62 -2.02 11.20
CA GLN A 69 -3.72 -2.79 9.96
C GLN A 69 -3.46 -1.87 8.78
N SER A 70 -2.62 -2.28 7.84
CA SER A 70 -2.28 -1.45 6.70
C SER A 70 -1.67 -2.27 5.57
N PHE A 71 -2.17 -2.12 4.35
CA PHE A 71 -1.49 -2.62 3.15
C PHE A 71 -0.06 -2.06 3.01
N GLY A 72 0.20 -0.91 3.62
CA GLY A 72 1.55 -0.38 3.76
C GLY A 72 2.47 -1.30 4.55
N ILE A 73 1.97 -1.95 5.61
CA ILE A 73 2.78 -2.81 6.47
C ILE A 73 3.08 -4.16 5.81
N TRP A 74 2.05 -4.87 5.37
CA TRP A 74 2.25 -6.26 4.93
C TRP A 74 2.46 -6.42 3.41
N MET A 75 2.26 -5.36 2.61
CA MET A 75 2.49 -5.37 1.17
C MET A 75 3.58 -4.38 0.76
N LEU A 76 3.30 -3.07 0.76
CA LEU A 76 4.20 -2.07 0.21
C LEU A 76 5.53 -1.96 0.97
N GLY A 77 5.51 -2.00 2.30
CA GLY A 77 6.70 -1.83 3.11
C GLY A 77 7.80 -2.85 2.80
N PRO A 78 7.51 -4.17 2.78
CA PRO A 78 8.47 -5.17 2.32
C PRO A 78 9.00 -4.90 0.91
N ALA A 79 8.16 -4.44 -0.02
CA ALA A 79 8.60 -4.09 -1.37
C ALA A 79 9.51 -2.86 -1.39
N LEU A 80 9.20 -1.82 -0.61
CA LEU A 80 10.06 -0.64 -0.48
C LEU A 80 11.40 -0.98 0.17
N LEU A 81 11.41 -1.82 1.21
CA LEU A 81 12.65 -2.30 1.84
C LEU A 81 13.56 -3.02 0.83
N ALA A 82 12.97 -3.84 -0.06
CA ALA A 82 13.71 -4.62 -1.04
C ALA A 82 14.10 -3.83 -2.30
N PHE A 83 13.24 -2.96 -2.80
CA PHE A 83 13.36 -2.36 -4.15
C PHE A 83 13.29 -0.84 -4.18
N GLY A 84 12.87 -0.19 -3.09
CA GLY A 84 12.75 1.26 -3.01
C GLY A 84 14.11 1.96 -2.96
N THR A 85 14.17 3.20 -3.41
CA THR A 85 15.31 4.10 -3.19
C THR A 85 15.39 4.49 -1.71
N ASP A 86 16.56 4.94 -1.27
CA ASP A 86 16.71 5.41 0.13
C ASP A 86 15.79 6.60 0.43
N ALA A 87 15.57 7.49 -0.55
CA ALA A 87 14.62 8.59 -0.42
C ALA A 87 13.18 8.09 -0.21
N GLN A 88 12.73 7.10 -0.99
CA GLN A 88 11.41 6.48 -0.83
C GLN A 88 11.27 5.78 0.53
N LYS A 89 12.29 5.04 0.96
CA LYS A 89 12.31 4.37 2.26
C LYS A 89 12.18 5.38 3.40
N GLN A 90 13.02 6.42 3.38
CA GLN A 90 13.01 7.47 4.41
C GLN A 90 11.69 8.26 4.44
N HIS A 91 11.07 8.47 3.29
CA HIS A 91 9.82 9.20 3.19
C HIS A 91 8.63 8.37 3.64
N PHE A 92 8.44 7.16 3.12
CA PHE A 92 7.21 6.40 3.30
C PHE A 92 7.20 5.46 4.50
N LEU A 93 8.32 4.74 4.77
CA LEU A 93 8.30 3.68 5.76
C LEU A 93 7.99 4.17 7.19
N PRO A 94 8.55 5.30 7.68
CA PRO A 94 8.19 5.81 8.99
C PRO A 94 6.72 6.24 9.11
N GLN A 95 6.13 6.80 8.05
CA GLN A 95 4.72 7.18 8.03
C GLN A 95 3.79 5.95 8.05
N ILE A 96 4.18 4.88 7.32
CA ILE A 96 3.48 3.58 7.35
C ILE A 96 3.53 2.99 8.77
N ALA A 97 4.72 2.97 9.40
CA ALA A 97 4.92 2.41 10.73
C ALA A 97 4.09 3.13 11.81
N ARG A 98 3.88 4.45 11.65
CA ARG A 98 3.08 5.26 12.59
C ARG A 98 1.58 5.30 12.25
N GLY A 99 1.16 4.69 11.13
CA GLY A 99 -0.23 4.73 10.69
C GLY A 99 -0.69 6.10 10.20
N GLU A 100 0.22 6.97 9.76
CA GLU A 100 -0.06 8.33 9.26
C GLU A 100 -0.55 8.33 7.82
N VAL A 101 -0.29 7.26 7.08
CA VAL A 101 -0.64 7.11 5.66
C VAL A 101 -1.31 5.77 5.41
N ARG A 102 -2.45 5.80 4.72
CA ARG A 102 -3.20 4.60 4.32
C ARG A 102 -2.98 4.32 2.84
N TRP A 103 -2.68 3.07 2.53
CA TRP A 103 -2.38 2.61 1.18
C TRP A 103 -3.48 1.71 0.62
N CYS A 104 -3.68 1.76 -0.69
CA CYS A 104 -4.45 0.77 -1.43
C CYS A 104 -3.64 0.19 -2.60
N GLN A 105 -4.11 -0.94 -3.13
CA GLN A 105 -3.44 -1.71 -4.18
C GLN A 105 -4.16 -1.57 -5.51
N GLY A 106 -3.49 -1.04 -6.54
CA GLY A 106 -4.01 -0.90 -7.89
C GLY A 106 -3.46 -1.97 -8.84
N TYR A 107 -3.98 -3.20 -8.77
CA TYR A 107 -3.51 -4.32 -9.59
C TYR A 107 -4.52 -4.69 -10.66
N SER A 108 -5.62 -5.35 -10.30
CA SER A 108 -6.62 -5.90 -11.21
C SER A 108 -7.32 -4.82 -12.04
N GLU A 109 -7.66 -5.18 -13.27
CA GLU A 109 -8.49 -4.39 -14.19
C GLU A 109 -9.70 -5.22 -14.63
N PRO A 110 -10.76 -4.59 -15.17
CA PRO A 110 -11.91 -5.33 -15.67
C PRO A 110 -11.55 -6.45 -16.65
N GLY A 111 -10.51 -6.23 -17.48
CA GLY A 111 -10.00 -7.21 -18.43
C GLY A 111 -8.74 -7.98 -17.99
N ALA A 112 -8.21 -7.72 -16.78
CA ALA A 112 -6.94 -8.28 -16.32
C ALA A 112 -7.01 -8.64 -14.82
N GLY A 113 -7.58 -9.78 -14.52
CA GLY A 113 -7.63 -10.38 -13.18
C GLY A 113 -6.68 -11.57 -13.07
N SER A 114 -7.12 -12.79 -13.40
CA SER A 114 -6.26 -13.98 -13.39
C SER A 114 -5.07 -13.86 -14.33
N ASP A 115 -5.25 -13.24 -15.50
CA ASP A 115 -4.16 -12.81 -16.37
C ASP A 115 -3.78 -11.36 -16.09
N LEU A 116 -3.27 -11.09 -14.89
CA LEU A 116 -2.90 -9.73 -14.45
C LEU A 116 -1.87 -9.08 -15.37
N ALA A 117 -0.97 -9.86 -15.97
CA ALA A 117 0.05 -9.32 -16.87
C ALA A 117 -0.53 -8.72 -18.17
N SER A 118 -1.83 -8.90 -18.45
CA SER A 118 -2.53 -8.26 -19.56
C SER A 118 -3.07 -6.87 -19.24
N LEU A 119 -2.75 -6.31 -18.08
CA LEU A 119 -3.16 -4.96 -17.67
C LEU A 119 -2.87 -3.89 -18.74
N GLN A 120 -3.79 -2.93 -18.86
CA GLN A 120 -3.79 -1.89 -19.89
C GLN A 120 -3.65 -0.46 -19.35
N THR A 121 -3.74 -0.26 -18.03
CA THR A 121 -3.48 1.07 -17.43
C THR A 121 -2.12 1.57 -17.88
N LYS A 122 -2.10 2.69 -18.60
CA LYS A 122 -0.89 3.26 -19.22
C LYS A 122 -0.17 4.18 -18.25
N GLY A 123 1.16 4.18 -18.30
CA GLY A 123 2.01 5.18 -17.69
C GLY A 123 2.94 5.73 -18.77
N VAL A 124 2.56 6.86 -19.37
CA VAL A 124 3.35 7.52 -20.42
C VAL A 124 4.44 8.34 -19.78
N ASP A 125 5.69 8.06 -20.16
CA ASP A 125 6.85 8.83 -19.68
C ASP A 125 6.91 10.21 -20.36
N CYS A 126 6.81 11.25 -19.55
CA CYS A 126 6.91 12.66 -19.98
C CYS A 126 8.24 13.30 -19.52
N GLY A 127 9.21 12.51 -19.04
CA GLY A 127 10.52 12.93 -18.59
C GLY A 127 10.56 13.17 -17.08
N ASP A 128 9.95 14.21 -16.58
CA ASP A 128 9.89 14.55 -15.15
C ASP A 128 8.72 13.88 -14.40
N HIS A 129 7.77 13.30 -15.13
CA HIS A 129 6.62 12.58 -14.58
C HIS A 129 6.12 11.49 -15.53
N PHE A 130 5.31 10.59 -15.00
CA PHE A 130 4.46 9.68 -15.77
C PHE A 130 3.04 10.24 -15.83
N GLU A 131 2.41 10.20 -17.00
CA GLU A 131 0.98 10.44 -17.15
C GLU A 131 0.23 9.11 -17.11
N VAL A 132 -0.54 8.89 -16.04
CA VAL A 132 -1.23 7.62 -15.81
C VAL A 132 -2.69 7.73 -16.22
N SER A 133 -3.13 6.82 -17.11
CA SER A 133 -4.53 6.72 -17.57
C SER A 133 -4.99 5.28 -17.64
N GLY A 134 -6.18 5.00 -17.11
CA GLY A 134 -6.76 3.67 -17.11
C GLY A 134 -7.76 3.44 -15.98
N GLN A 135 -8.01 2.18 -15.69
CA GLN A 135 -8.98 1.78 -14.66
C GLN A 135 -8.45 0.57 -13.89
N LYS A 136 -8.60 0.62 -12.57
CA LYS A 136 -8.42 -0.54 -11.68
C LYS A 136 -9.76 -0.94 -11.08
N ILE A 137 -9.89 -2.21 -10.72
CA ILE A 137 -11.07 -2.76 -10.06
C ILE A 137 -10.67 -3.61 -8.85
N TRP A 138 -11.59 -3.81 -7.93
CA TRP A 138 -11.37 -4.53 -6.68
C TRP A 138 -10.31 -3.88 -5.80
N THR A 139 -10.11 -2.57 -5.94
CA THR A 139 -9.17 -1.79 -5.12
C THR A 139 -9.75 -1.62 -3.73
N SER A 140 -9.21 -2.37 -2.76
CA SER A 140 -9.70 -2.38 -1.39
C SER A 140 -9.57 -1.00 -0.74
N TYR A 141 -10.70 -0.45 -0.26
CA TYR A 141 -10.78 0.82 0.46
C TYR A 141 -10.11 2.00 -0.25
N ALA A 142 -10.13 2.03 -1.59
CA ALA A 142 -9.52 3.12 -2.37
C ALA A 142 -10.14 4.49 -2.08
N ASP A 143 -11.44 4.52 -1.73
CA ASP A 143 -12.19 5.70 -1.30
C ASP A 143 -11.74 6.28 0.06
N GLN A 144 -10.91 5.54 0.80
CA GLN A 144 -10.39 5.92 2.12
C GLN A 144 -8.87 5.93 2.17
N ALA A 145 -8.21 5.55 1.07
CA ALA A 145 -6.75 5.50 0.99
C ALA A 145 -6.17 6.88 0.65
N ASP A 146 -4.99 7.15 1.20
CA ASP A 146 -4.22 8.36 0.90
C ASP A 146 -3.35 8.17 -0.34
N TRP A 147 -2.80 6.97 -0.51
CA TRP A 147 -1.88 6.62 -1.58
C TRP A 147 -2.20 5.26 -2.18
N ILE A 148 -1.80 5.08 -3.43
CA ILE A 148 -1.91 3.81 -4.14
C ILE A 148 -0.52 3.34 -4.60
N PHE A 149 -0.27 2.03 -4.50
CA PHE A 149 0.78 1.37 -5.25
C PHE A 149 0.15 0.63 -6.43
N CYS A 150 0.57 1.01 -7.63
CA CYS A 150 -0.14 0.67 -8.85
C CYS A 150 0.77 0.03 -9.90
N LEU A 151 0.29 -1.04 -10.52
CA LEU A 151 0.91 -1.61 -11.71
C LEU A 151 0.41 -0.87 -12.95
N VAL A 152 1.33 -0.35 -13.75
CA VAL A 152 1.04 0.37 -14.98
C VAL A 152 1.91 -0.14 -16.12
N ARG A 153 1.43 -0.01 -17.34
CA ARG A 153 2.19 -0.34 -18.55
C ARG A 153 2.97 0.88 -19.03
N THR A 154 4.28 0.84 -18.83
CA THR A 154 5.19 1.92 -19.27
C THR A 154 5.91 1.59 -20.57
N GLU A 155 6.05 0.28 -20.92
CA GLU A 155 6.71 -0.21 -22.13
C GLU A 155 5.74 -1.05 -22.96
N PRO A 156 4.88 -0.44 -23.79
CA PRO A 156 3.86 -1.16 -24.54
C PRO A 156 4.45 -2.15 -25.56
N GLU A 157 5.65 -1.84 -26.09
CA GLU A 157 6.34 -2.68 -27.08
C GLU A 157 7.15 -3.84 -26.45
N ALA A 158 7.33 -3.82 -25.13
CA ALA A 158 8.06 -4.87 -24.43
C ALA A 158 7.19 -6.14 -24.28
N SER A 159 7.85 -7.27 -24.04
CA SER A 159 7.13 -8.50 -23.69
C SER A 159 6.23 -8.31 -22.48
N LYS A 160 5.11 -8.99 -22.46
CA LYS A 160 3.97 -8.83 -21.53
C LYS A 160 4.34 -8.44 -20.09
N HIS A 161 5.27 -9.18 -19.47
CA HIS A 161 5.71 -8.93 -18.08
C HIS A 161 6.72 -7.80 -17.95
N LYS A 162 7.58 -7.61 -18.96
CA LYS A 162 8.65 -6.59 -18.95
C LYS A 162 8.15 -5.18 -19.24
N GLY A 163 6.91 -5.04 -19.68
CA GLY A 163 6.31 -3.73 -19.96
C GLY A 163 5.63 -3.09 -18.74
N ILE A 164 5.70 -3.71 -17.56
CA ILE A 164 4.96 -3.28 -16.38
C ILE A 164 5.91 -2.63 -15.38
N SER A 165 5.55 -1.43 -14.91
CA SER A 165 6.24 -0.70 -13.83
C SER A 165 5.35 -0.58 -12.60
N PHE A 166 5.97 -0.25 -11.47
CA PHE A 166 5.32 -0.12 -10.17
C PHE A 166 5.42 1.34 -9.72
N LEU A 167 4.31 2.06 -9.69
CA LEU A 167 4.23 3.48 -9.36
C LEU A 167 3.51 3.72 -8.03
N LEU A 168 3.98 4.74 -7.32
CA LEU A 168 3.34 5.24 -6.10
C LEU A 168 2.75 6.62 -6.39
N PHE A 169 1.50 6.85 -6.04
CA PHE A 169 0.92 8.19 -6.17
C PHE A 169 -0.24 8.45 -5.22
N ASP A 170 -0.47 9.73 -4.96
CA ASP A 170 -1.48 10.22 -4.04
C ASP A 170 -2.88 10.05 -4.64
N MET A 171 -3.80 9.49 -3.87
CA MET A 171 -5.20 9.28 -4.28
C MET A 171 -5.99 10.60 -4.42
N ASN A 172 -5.47 11.71 -3.87
CA ASN A 172 -6.04 13.05 -4.06
C ASN A 172 -5.48 13.78 -5.31
N SER A 173 -4.62 13.12 -6.10
CA SER A 173 -4.11 13.71 -7.34
C SER A 173 -5.25 14.04 -8.30
N PRO A 174 -5.20 15.20 -9.02
CA PRO A 174 -6.16 15.48 -10.08
C PRO A 174 -6.22 14.33 -11.09
N GLY A 175 -7.43 13.94 -11.47
CA GLY A 175 -7.68 12.84 -12.41
C GLY A 175 -7.89 11.48 -11.72
N VAL A 176 -7.70 11.35 -10.42
CA VAL A 176 -8.06 10.14 -9.67
C VAL A 176 -9.51 10.23 -9.21
N THR A 177 -10.30 9.20 -9.52
CA THR A 177 -11.67 9.06 -8.99
C THR A 177 -11.94 7.62 -8.56
N THR A 178 -12.74 7.44 -7.51
CA THR A 178 -13.12 6.14 -6.98
C THR A 178 -14.63 5.97 -6.99
N LYS A 179 -15.08 4.73 -7.24
CA LYS A 179 -16.48 4.37 -7.18
C LYS A 179 -16.63 3.07 -6.36
N PRO A 180 -17.20 3.14 -5.15
CA PRO A 180 -17.42 1.96 -4.33
C PRO A 180 -18.29 0.91 -5.02
N ILE A 181 -17.91 -0.35 -4.89
CA ILE A 181 -18.65 -1.52 -5.40
C ILE A 181 -19.48 -2.09 -4.25
N GLN A 182 -20.80 -2.00 -4.38
CA GLN A 182 -21.70 -2.57 -3.38
C GLN A 182 -21.77 -4.10 -3.53
N LEU A 183 -21.39 -4.81 -2.49
CA LEU A 183 -21.49 -6.26 -2.43
C LEU A 183 -22.92 -6.70 -2.01
N ILE A 184 -23.22 -7.98 -2.20
CA ILE A 184 -24.49 -8.59 -1.79
C ILE A 184 -24.74 -8.45 -0.27
N SER A 185 -23.68 -8.30 0.52
CA SER A 185 -23.75 -8.03 1.97
C SER A 185 -24.20 -6.61 2.30
N GLY A 186 -24.32 -5.71 1.31
CA GLY A 186 -24.55 -4.28 1.49
C GLY A 186 -23.29 -3.46 1.82
N ALA A 187 -22.15 -4.11 2.10
CA ALA A 187 -20.88 -3.43 2.31
C ALA A 187 -20.21 -3.05 0.98
N SER A 188 -19.31 -2.07 1.00
CA SER A 188 -18.54 -1.61 -0.17
C SER A 188 -17.05 -1.50 0.14
N PRO A 189 -16.36 -2.62 0.47
CA PRO A 189 -14.94 -2.58 0.83
C PRO A 189 -14.02 -2.46 -0.39
N PHE A 190 -14.56 -2.56 -1.60
CA PHE A 190 -13.81 -2.49 -2.86
C PHE A 190 -14.32 -1.34 -3.72
N CYS A 191 -13.42 -0.79 -4.54
CA CYS A 191 -13.75 0.27 -5.49
C CYS A 191 -13.32 -0.10 -6.91
N GLU A 192 -14.02 0.47 -7.89
CA GLU A 192 -13.44 0.82 -9.17
C GLU A 192 -12.62 2.11 -8.96
N THR A 193 -11.44 2.18 -9.55
CA THR A 193 -10.55 3.35 -9.45
C THR A 193 -10.15 3.77 -10.85
N PHE A 194 -10.42 5.03 -11.19
CA PHE A 194 -10.20 5.58 -12.52
C PHE A 194 -9.07 6.60 -12.48
N PHE A 195 -8.25 6.59 -13.52
CA PHE A 195 -7.15 7.52 -13.72
C PHE A 195 -7.32 8.22 -15.07
N ASP A 196 -7.37 9.55 -15.04
CA ASP A 196 -7.49 10.41 -16.22
C ASP A 196 -6.32 11.39 -16.25
N ALA A 197 -5.29 11.04 -17.02
CA ALA A 197 -4.05 11.82 -17.16
C ALA A 197 -3.41 12.24 -15.82
N VAL A 198 -3.38 11.32 -14.85
CA VAL A 198 -2.81 11.57 -13.51
C VAL A 198 -1.32 11.77 -13.62
N LYS A 199 -0.81 12.92 -13.15
CA LYS A 199 0.62 13.21 -13.13
C LYS A 199 1.28 12.60 -11.91
N VAL A 200 2.20 11.66 -12.16
CA VAL A 200 2.96 10.94 -11.14
C VAL A 200 4.44 11.30 -11.31
N PRO A 201 5.10 11.96 -10.34
CA PRO A 201 6.52 12.31 -10.44
C PRO A 201 7.38 11.11 -10.81
N ALA A 202 8.41 11.32 -11.62
CA ALA A 202 9.26 10.24 -12.13
C ALA A 202 10.00 9.46 -11.03
N ASP A 203 10.29 10.12 -9.90
CA ASP A 203 10.93 9.52 -8.72
C ASP A 203 10.00 8.61 -7.89
N GLN A 204 8.72 8.54 -8.24
CA GLN A 204 7.73 7.68 -7.60
C GLN A 204 7.64 6.28 -8.22
N ILE A 205 8.52 5.95 -9.16
CA ILE A 205 8.72 4.58 -9.63
C ILE A 205 9.51 3.77 -8.59
N VAL A 206 9.06 2.58 -8.26
CA VAL A 206 9.78 1.65 -7.38
C VAL A 206 10.56 0.66 -8.22
N GLY A 207 11.85 0.53 -7.96
CA GLY A 207 12.76 -0.23 -8.80
C GLY A 207 12.95 0.39 -10.18
N ASP A 208 13.46 -0.41 -11.11
CA ASP A 208 13.65 0.02 -12.49
C ASP A 208 12.35 0.00 -13.30
N ARG A 209 12.32 0.80 -14.37
CA ARG A 209 11.25 0.79 -15.37
C ARG A 209 11.13 -0.60 -16.00
N GLY A 210 9.91 -1.10 -16.11
CA GLY A 210 9.65 -2.47 -16.57
C GLY A 210 9.87 -3.57 -15.53
N TYR A 211 10.25 -3.22 -14.29
CA TYR A 211 10.53 -4.18 -13.22
C TYR A 211 9.32 -4.47 -12.31
N GLY A 212 8.20 -3.80 -12.56
CA GLY A 212 6.99 -3.88 -11.72
C GLY A 212 6.42 -5.28 -11.55
N TRP A 213 6.55 -6.16 -12.55
CA TRP A 213 6.10 -7.54 -12.42
C TRP A 213 6.89 -8.34 -11.38
N THR A 214 8.18 -8.11 -11.27
CA THR A 214 9.03 -8.75 -10.25
C THR A 214 8.63 -8.31 -8.85
N ILE A 215 8.38 -7.00 -8.67
CA ILE A 215 7.89 -6.44 -7.41
C ILE A 215 6.52 -7.01 -7.07
N ALA A 216 5.59 -7.06 -8.06
CA ALA A 216 4.27 -7.62 -7.84
C ALA A 216 4.30 -9.07 -7.36
N LYS A 217 5.18 -9.91 -7.93
CA LYS A 217 5.35 -11.31 -7.47
C LYS A 217 5.89 -11.38 -6.05
N TYR A 218 6.85 -10.53 -5.72
CA TYR A 218 7.43 -10.47 -4.37
C TYR A 218 6.37 -10.14 -3.30
N LEU A 219 5.39 -9.30 -3.62
CA LEU A 219 4.29 -8.94 -2.72
C LEU A 219 3.26 -10.07 -2.53
N LEU A 220 3.21 -11.05 -3.41
CA LEU A 220 2.23 -12.14 -3.41
C LEU A 220 2.80 -13.46 -2.88
N THR A 221 4.08 -13.50 -2.52
CA THR A 221 4.77 -14.65 -1.90
C THR A 221 4.85 -14.51 -0.39
#